data_3be7d7d15cc2d4e7f12f6688a65050bc
#
_entry.id   3be7d7d15cc2d4e7f12f6688a65050bc
#
_cell.length_a   1.000
_cell.length_b   1.000
_cell.length_c   1.000
_cell.angle_alpha   90.00
_cell.angle_beta   90.00
_cell.angle_gamma   90.00
#
_symmetry.space_group_name_H-M   'P 1'
#
loop_
_entity.id
_entity.type
_entity.pdbx_description
1 polymer ?
#
loop_
_entity_poly.entity_id
_entity_poly.type
_entity_poly.pdbx_seq_one_letter_code
_entity_poly.pdbx_strand_id
1 'polypeptide(L)'
;MHAALRRAREAAAMILGLGLLALICLGWTPFALVLGPLMPEASGKRLGRQAIHSCFRLYVWLLERLCGCRFDLRALDELARQSGPMIIVANHPSLLDAVLLVSRLPNAVCIMKAALMHNLLLGAGSRLARYIVNDAPLPMIRRAIAEIKSGDGARLIIFP
;
A
#
# COMPACT_ATOMS: atom_id res chain seq x y z
N MET A 1 -33.50 12.80 -14.53
CA MET A 1 -32.32 13.54 -15.01
C MET A 1 -31.20 13.60 -13.94
N HIS A 2 -31.48 14.01 -12.71
CA HIS A 2 -30.47 14.12 -11.64
C HIS A 2 -29.78 12.80 -11.25
N ALA A 3 -30.51 11.67 -11.23
CA ALA A 3 -29.93 10.36 -10.89
C ALA A 3 -28.94 9.84 -11.94
N ALA A 4 -29.23 10.07 -13.22
CA ALA A 4 -28.33 9.66 -14.31
C ALA A 4 -27.03 10.49 -14.30
N LEU A 5 -27.13 11.80 -14.08
CA LEU A 5 -25.98 12.70 -13.99
C LEU A 5 -25.08 12.35 -12.77
N ARG A 6 -25.70 12.00 -11.64
CA ARG A 6 -24.96 11.55 -10.44
C ARG A 6 -24.19 10.25 -10.72
N ARG A 7 -24.85 9.24 -11.30
CA ARG A 7 -24.18 7.98 -11.69
C ARG A 7 -23.04 8.20 -12.67
N ALA A 8 -23.22 9.05 -13.67
CA ALA A 8 -22.17 9.37 -14.62
C ALA A 8 -20.94 10.02 -13.94
N ARG A 9 -21.17 10.93 -13.00
CA ARG A 9 -20.10 11.56 -12.22
C ARG A 9 -19.37 10.58 -11.31
N GLU A 10 -20.11 9.69 -10.64
CA GLU A 10 -19.55 8.63 -9.80
C GLU A 10 -18.69 7.66 -10.64
N ALA A 11 -19.18 7.25 -11.79
CA ALA A 11 -18.43 6.40 -12.72
C ALA A 11 -17.16 7.08 -13.25
N ALA A 12 -17.26 8.35 -13.62
CA ALA A 12 -16.10 9.14 -14.07
C ALA A 12 -15.06 9.28 -12.96
N ALA A 13 -15.47 9.55 -11.73
CA ALA A 13 -14.58 9.64 -10.57
C ALA A 13 -13.89 8.30 -10.28
N MET A 14 -14.61 7.18 -10.40
CA MET A 14 -14.04 5.85 -10.25
C MET A 14 -13.00 5.54 -11.33
N ILE A 15 -13.30 5.80 -12.61
CA ILE A 15 -12.38 5.59 -13.73
C ILE A 15 -11.13 6.47 -13.57
N LEU A 16 -11.32 7.75 -13.24
CA LEU A 16 -10.22 8.67 -12.97
C LEU A 16 -9.36 8.18 -11.81
N GLY A 17 -9.97 7.77 -10.70
CA GLY A 17 -9.26 7.24 -9.54
C GLY A 17 -8.42 6.00 -9.87
N LEU A 18 -8.99 5.02 -10.57
CA LEU A 18 -8.25 3.83 -11.00
C LEU A 18 -7.11 4.18 -11.97
N GLY A 19 -7.36 5.09 -12.90
CA GLY A 19 -6.35 5.60 -13.84
C GLY A 19 -5.18 6.27 -13.12
N LEU A 20 -5.45 7.12 -12.13
CA LEU A 20 -4.42 7.77 -11.30
C LEU A 20 -3.58 6.75 -10.53
N LEU A 21 -4.22 5.74 -9.92
CA LEU A 21 -3.49 4.67 -9.24
C LEU A 21 -2.57 3.92 -10.22
N ALA A 22 -3.09 3.56 -11.39
CA ALA A 22 -2.31 2.88 -12.41
C ALA A 22 -1.10 3.71 -12.86
N LEU A 23 -1.30 5.01 -13.11
CA LEU A 23 -0.21 5.92 -13.51
C LEU A 23 0.87 6.04 -12.43
N ILE A 24 0.49 6.19 -11.17
CA ILE A 24 1.45 6.28 -10.04
C ILE A 24 2.23 4.97 -9.93
N CYS A 25 1.54 3.82 -9.97
CA CYS A 25 2.19 2.51 -9.88
C CYS A 25 3.12 2.25 -11.07
N LEU A 26 2.66 2.53 -12.30
CA LEU A 26 3.49 2.37 -13.51
C LEU A 26 4.69 3.32 -13.51
N GLY A 27 4.52 4.55 -13.04
CA GLY A 27 5.62 5.50 -12.90
C GLY A 27 6.70 5.03 -11.91
N TRP A 28 6.30 4.36 -10.81
CA TRP A 28 7.24 3.80 -9.84
C TRP A 28 7.89 2.48 -10.28
N THR A 29 7.19 1.66 -11.07
CA THR A 29 7.63 0.32 -11.48
C THR A 29 9.04 0.27 -12.09
N PRO A 30 9.43 1.10 -13.07
CA PRO A 30 10.77 1.04 -13.66
C PRO A 30 11.87 1.33 -12.63
N PHE A 31 11.65 2.28 -11.73
CA PHE A 31 12.61 2.58 -10.65
C PHE A 31 12.76 1.37 -9.70
N ALA A 32 11.66 0.76 -9.30
CA ALA A 32 11.68 -0.41 -8.42
C ALA A 32 12.38 -1.61 -9.07
N LEU A 33 12.21 -1.81 -10.39
CA LEU A 33 12.88 -2.88 -11.13
C LEU A 33 14.40 -2.66 -11.23
N VAL A 34 14.85 -1.44 -11.44
CA VAL A 34 16.28 -1.10 -11.55
C VAL A 34 16.92 -1.11 -10.16
N LEU A 35 16.29 -0.52 -9.17
CA LEU A 35 16.84 -0.38 -7.82
C LEU A 35 16.87 -1.71 -7.07
N GLY A 36 15.92 -2.62 -7.35
CA GLY A 36 15.82 -3.91 -6.66
C GLY A 36 17.11 -4.73 -6.67
N PRO A 37 17.74 -4.99 -7.82
CA PRO A 37 18.99 -5.75 -7.90
C PRO A 37 20.24 -4.95 -7.51
N LEU A 38 20.19 -3.59 -7.56
CA LEU A 38 21.34 -2.74 -7.33
C LEU A 38 21.54 -2.36 -5.85
N MET A 39 20.47 -2.40 -5.05
CA MET A 39 20.52 -1.92 -3.66
C MET A 39 20.72 -3.07 -2.67
N PRO A 40 21.48 -2.83 -1.57
CA PRO A 40 21.48 -3.72 -0.42
C PRO A 40 20.06 -3.92 0.13
N GLU A 41 19.78 -5.12 0.61
CA GLU A 41 18.42 -5.51 1.02
C GLU A 41 17.78 -4.53 2.02
N ALA A 42 18.52 -4.13 3.06
CA ALA A 42 18.02 -3.20 4.08
C ALA A 42 17.65 -1.82 3.50
N SER A 43 18.50 -1.28 2.61
CA SER A 43 18.26 0.02 1.98
C SER A 43 17.11 -0.05 0.98
N GLY A 44 17.05 -1.11 0.17
CA GLY A 44 15.97 -1.34 -0.78
C GLY A 44 14.61 -1.48 -0.08
N LYS A 45 14.56 -2.24 1.02
CA LYS A 45 13.38 -2.39 1.87
C LYS A 45 12.86 -1.04 2.39
N ARG A 46 13.75 -0.21 2.96
CA ARG A 46 13.38 1.12 3.48
C ARG A 46 12.88 2.03 2.36
N LEU A 47 13.62 2.11 1.27
CA LEU A 47 13.25 2.93 0.12
C LEU A 47 11.91 2.47 -0.47
N GLY A 48 11.73 1.18 -0.68
CA GLY A 48 10.49 0.63 -1.24
C GLY A 48 9.27 0.95 -0.40
N ARG A 49 9.36 0.80 0.93
CA ARG A 49 8.28 1.14 1.86
C ARG A 49 7.99 2.63 1.88
N GLN A 50 9.02 3.46 1.92
CA GLN A 50 8.86 4.91 1.90
C GLN A 50 8.25 5.39 0.59
N ALA A 51 8.67 4.84 -0.54
CA ALA A 51 8.13 5.17 -1.84
C ALA A 51 6.65 4.79 -1.96
N ILE A 52 6.26 3.56 -1.57
CA ILE A 52 4.86 3.12 -1.58
C ILE A 52 4.02 4.00 -0.65
N HIS A 53 4.49 4.29 0.56
CA HIS A 53 3.83 5.20 1.49
C HIS A 53 3.59 6.58 0.86
N SER A 54 4.62 7.18 0.27
CA SER A 54 4.52 8.51 -0.35
C SER A 54 3.62 8.50 -1.60
N CYS A 55 3.73 7.49 -2.44
CA CYS A 55 2.87 7.31 -3.61
C CYS A 55 1.39 7.18 -3.21
N PHE A 56 1.09 6.42 -2.18
CA PHE A 56 -0.29 6.26 -1.71
C PHE A 56 -0.81 7.51 -1.00
N ARG A 57 0.03 8.26 -0.29
CA ARG A 57 -0.34 9.58 0.23
C ARG A 57 -0.70 10.56 -0.89
N LEU A 58 0.13 10.62 -1.93
CA LEU A 58 -0.16 11.42 -3.12
C LEU A 58 -1.47 10.98 -3.78
N TYR A 59 -1.68 9.68 -3.91
CA TYR A 59 -2.90 9.14 -4.51
C TYR A 59 -4.16 9.52 -3.70
N VAL A 60 -4.15 9.36 -2.38
CA VAL A 60 -5.27 9.74 -1.52
C VAL A 60 -5.55 11.25 -1.64
N TRP A 61 -4.52 12.09 -1.66
CA TRP A 61 -4.66 13.53 -1.88
C TRP A 61 -5.29 13.85 -3.24
N LEU A 62 -4.89 13.14 -4.31
CA LEU A 62 -5.48 13.31 -5.64
C LEU A 62 -6.95 12.88 -5.67
N LEU A 63 -7.33 11.79 -5.00
CA LEU A 63 -8.72 11.37 -4.87
C LEU A 63 -9.58 12.44 -4.18
N GLU A 64 -9.08 13.06 -3.13
CA GLU A 64 -9.78 14.13 -2.43
C GLU A 64 -9.96 15.38 -3.33
N ARG A 65 -8.91 15.74 -4.07
CA ARG A 65 -8.89 16.96 -4.88
C ARG A 65 -9.65 16.83 -6.21
N LEU A 66 -9.49 15.69 -6.89
CA LEU A 66 -9.99 15.51 -8.26
C LEU A 66 -11.28 14.69 -8.33
N CYS A 67 -11.44 13.71 -7.44
CA CYS A 67 -12.60 12.84 -7.41
C CYS A 67 -13.66 13.27 -6.39
N GLY A 68 -13.36 14.27 -5.54
CA GLY A 68 -14.27 14.76 -4.50
C GLY A 68 -14.49 13.76 -3.37
N CYS A 69 -13.59 12.78 -3.19
CA CYS A 69 -13.63 11.85 -2.08
C CYS A 69 -13.36 12.58 -0.76
N ARG A 70 -13.90 12.06 0.33
CA ARG A 70 -13.62 12.54 1.69
C ARG A 70 -13.31 11.34 2.56
N PHE A 71 -12.15 11.36 3.21
CA PHE A 71 -11.71 10.30 4.11
C PHE A 71 -11.53 10.85 5.52
N ASP A 72 -12.11 10.20 6.51
CA ASP A 72 -11.75 10.43 7.91
C ASP A 72 -10.65 9.46 8.32
N LEU A 73 -9.42 9.95 8.39
CA LEU A 73 -8.23 9.15 8.67
C LEU A 73 -7.62 9.48 10.03
N ARG A 74 -8.32 10.23 10.90
CA ARG A 74 -7.82 10.67 12.22
C ARG A 74 -7.37 9.50 13.08
N ALA A 75 -8.12 8.41 13.12
CA ALA A 75 -7.75 7.22 13.87
C ALA A 75 -6.45 6.58 13.36
N LEU A 76 -6.21 6.61 12.03
CA LEU A 76 -4.96 6.13 11.45
C LEU A 76 -3.79 7.07 11.76
N ASP A 77 -4.03 8.38 11.79
CA ASP A 77 -3.02 9.37 12.16
C ASP A 77 -2.63 9.23 13.64
N GLU A 78 -3.56 8.90 14.53
CA GLU A 78 -3.29 8.58 15.93
C GLU A 78 -2.48 7.28 16.07
N LEU A 79 -2.86 6.24 15.33
CA LEU A 79 -2.14 4.98 15.28
C LEU A 79 -0.71 5.17 14.71
N ALA A 80 -0.55 6.05 13.74
CA ALA A 80 0.75 6.38 13.15
C ALA A 80 1.73 7.04 14.14
N ARG A 81 1.23 7.73 15.17
CA ARG A 81 2.05 8.36 16.22
C ARG A 81 2.57 7.37 17.26
N GLN A 82 1.98 6.19 17.35
CA GLN A 82 2.44 5.18 18.28
C GLN A 82 3.82 4.65 17.84
N SER A 83 4.72 4.50 18.80
CA SER A 83 6.08 4.00 18.57
C SER A 83 6.12 2.48 18.64
N GLY A 84 7.08 1.87 17.94
CA GLY A 84 7.34 0.44 17.98
C GLY A 84 6.61 -0.39 16.91
N PRO A 85 6.94 -1.67 16.84
CA PRO A 85 6.30 -2.59 15.90
C PRO A 85 4.87 -2.88 16.33
N MET A 86 3.98 -3.04 15.34
CA MET A 86 2.58 -3.37 15.60
C MET A 86 2.01 -4.31 14.54
N ILE A 87 0.97 -5.05 14.92
CA ILE A 87 0.18 -5.86 14.01
C ILE A 87 -1.20 -5.22 13.92
N ILE A 88 -1.60 -4.94 12.69
CA ILE A 88 -2.88 -4.29 12.37
C ILE A 88 -3.71 -5.28 11.57
N VAL A 89 -4.86 -5.64 12.09
CA VAL A 89 -5.83 -6.51 11.40
C VAL A 89 -6.99 -5.63 10.95
N ALA A 90 -7.28 -5.62 9.67
CA ALA A 90 -8.32 -4.79 9.10
C ALA A 90 -9.16 -5.56 8.08
N ASN A 91 -10.47 -5.33 8.08
CA ASN A 91 -11.33 -5.80 7.01
C ASN A 91 -10.90 -5.19 5.67
N HIS A 92 -11.01 -5.96 4.59
CA HIS A 92 -10.54 -5.55 3.26
C HIS A 92 -11.63 -5.72 2.18
N PRO A 93 -12.73 -4.97 2.27
CA PRO A 93 -13.78 -5.02 1.27
C PRO A 93 -13.36 -4.42 -0.09
N SER A 94 -12.34 -3.56 -0.11
CA SER A 94 -11.87 -2.93 -1.35
C SER A 94 -10.34 -2.72 -1.38
N LEU A 95 -9.77 -2.61 -2.59
CA LEU A 95 -8.35 -2.28 -2.78
C LEU A 95 -7.96 -0.95 -2.08
N LEU A 96 -8.91 -0.05 -1.93
CA LEU A 96 -8.68 1.26 -1.32
C LEU A 96 -8.30 1.17 0.16
N ASP A 97 -8.79 0.15 0.89
CA ASP A 97 -8.48 0.00 2.32
C ASP A 97 -6.98 -0.18 2.57
N ALA A 98 -6.32 -1.03 1.76
CA ALA A 98 -4.88 -1.19 1.83
C ALA A 98 -4.14 0.11 1.51
N VAL A 99 -4.62 0.86 0.51
CA VAL A 99 -4.04 2.16 0.14
C VAL A 99 -4.18 3.17 1.28
N LEU A 100 -5.34 3.27 1.92
CA LEU A 100 -5.58 4.19 3.03
C LEU A 100 -4.68 3.88 4.22
N LEU A 101 -4.60 2.60 4.63
CA LEU A 101 -3.74 2.15 5.71
C LEU A 101 -2.27 2.48 5.43
N VAL A 102 -1.75 2.07 4.28
CA VAL A 102 -0.35 2.27 3.91
C VAL A 102 -0.03 3.76 3.71
N SER A 103 -0.99 4.58 3.24
CA SER A 103 -0.79 6.02 3.08
C SER A 103 -0.58 6.76 4.40
N ARG A 104 -1.04 6.21 5.54
CA ARG A 104 -0.92 6.84 6.87
C ARG A 104 0.10 6.17 7.77
N LEU A 105 0.37 4.88 7.55
CA LEU A 105 1.25 4.09 8.39
C LEU A 105 2.65 3.98 7.76
N PRO A 106 3.65 4.74 8.23
CA PRO A 106 5.01 4.60 7.75
C PRO A 106 5.56 3.22 8.11
N ASN A 107 6.48 2.71 7.28
CA ASN A 107 7.08 1.38 7.41
C ASN A 107 6.05 0.23 7.45
N ALA A 108 4.93 0.40 6.72
CA ALA A 108 3.90 -0.63 6.60
C ALA A 108 4.39 -1.81 5.77
N VAL A 109 4.01 -3.01 6.20
CA VAL A 109 4.28 -4.29 5.53
C VAL A 109 2.97 -5.02 5.39
N CYS A 110 2.56 -5.31 4.16
CA CYS A 110 1.34 -6.07 3.91
C CYS A 110 1.65 -7.54 3.64
N ILE A 111 0.78 -8.42 4.12
CA ILE A 111 0.73 -9.80 3.65
C ILE A 111 -0.10 -9.82 2.37
N MET A 112 0.50 -10.25 1.26
CA MET A 112 -0.09 -10.20 -0.07
C MET A 112 -0.23 -11.57 -0.69
N LYS A 113 -1.27 -11.76 -1.51
CA LYS A 113 -1.42 -12.96 -2.35
C LYS A 113 -0.24 -13.05 -3.34
N ALA A 114 0.28 -14.25 -3.56
CA ALA A 114 1.40 -14.50 -4.48
C ALA A 114 1.16 -13.92 -5.90
N ALA A 115 -0.07 -14.01 -6.41
CA ALA A 115 -0.45 -13.44 -7.71
C ALA A 115 -0.18 -11.93 -7.81
N LEU A 116 -0.32 -11.16 -6.73
CA LEU A 116 -0.08 -9.72 -6.73
C LEU A 116 1.42 -9.37 -6.84
N MET A 117 2.32 -10.27 -6.45
CA MET A 117 3.76 -10.07 -6.60
C MET A 117 4.24 -10.14 -8.06
N HIS A 118 3.43 -10.74 -8.93
CA HIS A 118 3.66 -10.79 -10.38
C HIS A 118 2.85 -9.74 -11.15
N ASN A 119 2.03 -8.97 -10.46
CA ASN A 119 1.24 -7.90 -11.08
C ASN A 119 2.15 -6.76 -11.55
N LEU A 120 1.89 -6.24 -12.76
CA LEU A 120 2.69 -5.17 -13.37
C LEU A 120 2.68 -3.87 -12.54
N LEU A 121 1.54 -3.55 -11.92
CA LEU A 121 1.37 -2.31 -11.18
C LEU A 121 1.97 -2.37 -9.76
N LEU A 122 1.81 -3.49 -9.07
CA LEU A 122 2.12 -3.61 -7.65
C LEU A 122 3.37 -4.45 -7.37
N GLY A 123 3.71 -5.39 -8.25
CA GLY A 123 4.68 -6.43 -7.96
C GLY A 123 6.10 -5.91 -7.76
N ALA A 124 6.59 -5.03 -8.61
CA ALA A 124 7.96 -4.52 -8.51
C ALA A 124 8.18 -3.73 -7.21
N GLY A 125 7.27 -2.80 -6.89
CA GLY A 125 7.32 -2.02 -5.67
C GLY A 125 7.21 -2.89 -4.42
N SER A 126 6.30 -3.85 -4.40
CA SER A 126 6.10 -4.77 -3.28
C SER A 126 7.31 -5.69 -3.04
N ARG A 127 7.97 -6.14 -4.10
CA ARG A 127 9.24 -6.90 -3.99
C ARG A 127 10.35 -6.05 -3.41
N LEU A 128 10.53 -4.82 -3.87
CA LEU A 128 11.52 -3.89 -3.32
C LEU A 128 11.25 -3.59 -1.84
N ALA A 129 9.98 -3.37 -1.48
CA ALA A 129 9.54 -3.12 -0.10
C ALA A 129 9.60 -4.36 0.80
N ARG A 130 9.88 -5.54 0.24
CA ARG A 130 9.90 -6.84 0.95
C ARG A 130 8.56 -7.13 1.66
N TYR A 131 7.45 -6.94 0.94
CA TYR A 131 6.15 -7.36 1.43
C TYR A 131 6.07 -8.88 1.54
N ILE A 132 5.31 -9.37 2.50
CA ILE A 132 5.26 -10.79 2.83
C ILE A 132 4.28 -11.49 1.88
N VAL A 133 4.73 -12.56 1.24
CA VAL A 133 3.90 -13.36 0.34
C VAL A 133 3.12 -14.40 1.14
N ASN A 134 1.82 -14.48 0.91
CA ASN A 134 0.96 -15.54 1.41
C ASN A 134 1.01 -16.72 0.41
N ASP A 135 2.11 -17.46 0.43
CA ASP A 135 2.35 -18.63 -0.40
C ASP A 135 2.14 -19.94 0.38
N ALA A 136 2.61 -19.98 1.63
CA ALA A 136 2.44 -21.12 2.54
C ALA A 136 2.40 -20.60 3.99
N PRO A 137 1.57 -21.21 4.88
CA PRO A 137 1.35 -20.69 6.23
C PRO A 137 2.63 -20.56 7.06
N LEU A 138 3.46 -21.60 7.15
CA LEU A 138 4.65 -21.60 8.00
C LEU A 138 5.73 -20.61 7.55
N PRO A 139 6.13 -20.54 6.27
CA PRO A 139 7.06 -19.54 5.78
C PRO A 139 6.53 -18.11 5.96
N MET A 140 5.25 -17.87 5.69
CA MET A 140 4.60 -16.57 5.89
C MET A 140 4.68 -16.12 7.35
N ILE A 141 4.31 -16.98 8.31
CA ILE A 141 4.37 -16.70 9.75
C ILE A 141 5.82 -16.41 10.19
N ARG A 142 6.80 -17.20 9.74
CA ARG A 142 8.21 -16.97 10.06
C ARG A 142 8.69 -15.60 9.57
N ARG A 143 8.33 -15.21 8.33
CA ARG A 143 8.66 -13.88 7.77
C ARG A 143 7.99 -12.77 8.56
N ALA A 144 6.73 -12.94 8.96
CA ALA A 144 6.00 -11.97 9.76
C ALA A 144 6.63 -11.78 11.15
N ILE A 145 7.00 -12.86 11.83
CA ILE A 145 7.69 -12.81 13.13
C ILE A 145 9.06 -12.13 12.98
N ALA A 146 9.84 -12.51 11.97
CA ALA A 146 11.16 -11.91 11.71
C ALA A 146 11.03 -10.40 11.49
N GLU A 147 10.01 -9.96 10.74
CA GLU A 147 9.76 -8.56 10.46
C GLU A 147 9.42 -7.75 11.73
N ILE A 148 8.55 -8.28 12.59
CA ILE A 148 8.20 -7.63 13.86
C ILE A 148 9.39 -7.58 14.83
N LYS A 149 10.22 -8.61 14.81
CA LYS A 149 11.42 -8.70 15.69
C LYS A 149 12.63 -7.92 15.17
N SER A 150 12.60 -7.42 13.93
CA SER A 150 13.75 -6.71 13.33
C SER A 150 14.15 -5.41 14.03
N GLY A 151 13.29 -4.88 14.91
CA GLY A 151 13.52 -3.61 15.59
C GLY A 151 13.31 -2.36 14.74
N ASP A 152 12.96 -2.52 13.46
CA ASP A 152 12.77 -1.41 12.50
C ASP A 152 11.43 -0.65 12.70
N GLY A 153 10.65 -1.00 13.73
CA GLY A 153 9.32 -0.39 13.96
C GLY A 153 8.31 -0.75 12.85
N ALA A 154 8.37 -1.96 12.33
CA ALA A 154 7.49 -2.42 11.25
C ALA A 154 6.03 -2.48 11.69
N ARG A 155 5.13 -2.06 10.80
CA ARG A 155 3.68 -2.13 10.96
C ARG A 155 3.12 -3.19 10.03
N LEU A 156 2.89 -4.38 10.57
CA LEU A 156 2.39 -5.52 9.82
C LEU A 156 0.89 -5.41 9.63
N ILE A 157 0.44 -5.32 8.39
CA ILE A 157 -0.98 -5.23 8.03
C ILE A 157 -1.43 -6.60 7.52
N ILE A 158 -2.48 -7.12 8.16
CA ILE A 158 -3.10 -8.41 7.83
C ILE A 158 -4.54 -8.17 7.43
N PHE A 159 -4.90 -8.68 6.27
CA PHE A 159 -6.28 -8.73 5.79
C PHE A 159 -6.75 -10.18 5.85
N PRO A 160 -7.71 -10.51 6.72
CA PRO A 160 -8.24 -11.87 6.88
C PRO A 160 -9.05 -12.34 5.67
#